data_c684f0468cff49a5aa3f2920c49eee67
#
_entry.id   c684f0468cff49a5aa3f2920c49eee67
#
_cell.length_a   1.000
_cell.length_b   1.000
_cell.length_c   1.000
_cell.angle_alpha   90.00
_cell.angle_beta   90.00
_cell.angle_gamma   90.00
#
_symmetry.space_group_name_H-M   'P 1'
#
loop_
_entity.id
_entity.type
_entity.pdbx_description
1 polymer ?
#
loop_
_entity_poly.entity_id
_entity_poly.type
_entity_poly.pdbx_seq_one_letter_code
_entity_poly.pdbx_strand_id
1 'polypeptide(L)'
;MELSESNFAAGHRSLMKCAGKGDRLYMSESLDVLKLRVLLCFLNEEPKTCTVTGLAGVLGEGKQKVSRMLMALEREGLLDRSDPRRPCLTEAGRARAVYYEERTNVVLNHLLYEGLDIDSALHDAYAWALMSSDEGMALIRSSEQRYRAKYELRRQNEFGGAELCRRLGDGEYCFPFLIYREYVSGGTNLSMANEAFSHPCTLAVANGVGVVRLHPVDLSARSQMTGREMNGRVRRLMYLDGSTFAPAYDDGRAISFPARTLHFLNIGSGVGQILHGSVCLRMQCSVGTKHMPESTAIFTILI
;
A
#
# COMPACT_ATOMS: atom_id res chain seq x y z
N MET A 1 5.16 20.68 -3.00
CA MET A 1 4.37 21.03 -1.79
C MET A 1 4.82 20.04 -0.72
N GLU A 2 5.70 20.48 0.18
CA GLU A 2 6.19 19.63 1.27
C GLU A 2 5.05 19.45 2.26
N LEU A 3 4.62 18.22 2.44
CA LEU A 3 3.77 17.84 3.55
C LEU A 3 4.58 18.12 4.82
N SER A 4 4.17 19.09 5.62
CA SER A 4 4.92 19.45 6.83
C SER A 4 4.94 18.26 7.79
N GLU A 5 6.10 17.97 8.37
CA GLU A 5 6.30 16.88 9.35
C GLU A 5 5.33 16.94 10.54
N SER A 6 4.82 18.15 10.84
CA SER A 6 3.81 18.38 11.88
C SER A 6 2.47 17.69 11.59
N ASN A 7 2.09 17.51 10.32
CA ASN A 7 0.80 16.89 9.96
C ASN A 7 0.82 15.37 10.12
N PHE A 8 1.97 14.72 9.93
CA PHE A 8 2.11 13.27 10.11
C PHE A 8 2.23 12.84 11.57
N ALA A 9 2.97 13.58 12.37
CA ALA A 9 3.08 13.32 13.81
C ALA A 9 1.79 13.68 14.59
N ALA A 10 1.01 14.64 14.09
CA ALA A 10 -0.29 15.01 14.66
C ALA A 10 -1.38 13.99 14.33
N GLY A 11 -1.35 13.35 13.17
CA GLY A 11 -2.32 12.32 12.77
C GLY A 11 -2.34 11.10 13.70
N HIS A 12 -1.20 10.75 14.30
CA HIS A 12 -1.11 9.64 15.26
C HIS A 12 -1.53 10.00 16.70
N ARG A 13 -1.69 11.29 17.06
CA ARG A 13 -2.03 11.69 18.43
C ARG A 13 -3.31 12.47 18.60
N SER A 14 -4.00 12.87 17.56
CA SER A 14 -5.22 13.66 17.69
C SER A 14 -6.07 13.66 16.42
N LEU A 15 -6.75 12.57 16.14
CA LEU A 15 -7.82 12.51 15.14
C LEU A 15 -8.96 13.55 15.37
N MET A 16 -8.90 14.32 16.49
CA MET A 16 -10.00 15.18 16.88
C MET A 16 -9.67 16.64 17.22
N LYS A 17 -8.39 17.06 17.24
CA LYS A 17 -8.04 18.44 17.63
C LYS A 17 -8.01 19.48 16.52
N CYS A 18 -8.18 19.11 15.27
CA CYS A 18 -8.08 20.02 14.14
C CYS A 18 -9.44 20.35 13.49
N ALA A 19 -10.44 20.72 14.28
CA ALA A 19 -11.59 21.42 13.74
C ALA A 19 -11.39 22.93 13.87
N GLY A 20 -10.55 23.51 13.00
CA GLY A 20 -10.45 24.96 12.83
C GLY A 20 -11.77 25.52 12.33
N LYS A 21 -12.20 26.68 12.88
CA LYS A 21 -13.32 27.47 12.40
C LYS A 21 -12.98 28.04 11.00
N GLY A 22 -13.24 27.27 9.96
CA GLY A 22 -13.26 27.75 8.58
C GLY A 22 -14.64 27.53 7.99
N ASP A 23 -15.13 28.47 7.20
CA ASP A 23 -16.46 28.45 6.55
C ASP A 23 -16.66 27.14 5.80
N ARG A 24 -17.43 26.24 6.39
CA ARG A 24 -17.78 24.95 5.82
C ARG A 24 -19.07 25.11 5.02
N LEU A 25 -18.99 24.96 3.71
CA LEU A 25 -20.12 24.50 2.91
C LEU A 25 -20.44 23.05 3.37
N TYR A 26 -21.22 22.93 4.45
CA TYR A 26 -21.65 21.65 4.97
C TYR A 26 -22.68 21.02 4.03
N MET A 27 -22.27 20.05 3.25
CA MET A 27 -23.18 18.95 2.96
C MET A 27 -23.48 18.27 4.31
N SER A 28 -24.76 18.12 4.66
CA SER A 28 -25.19 17.54 5.91
C SER A 28 -24.54 16.14 6.06
N GLU A 29 -23.67 16.01 7.03
CA GLU A 29 -23.01 14.75 7.37
C GLU A 29 -24.08 13.65 7.60
N SER A 30 -23.89 12.47 6.99
CA SER A 30 -24.86 11.39 7.18
C SER A 30 -24.95 11.02 8.66
N LEU A 31 -26.14 10.61 9.12
CA LEU A 31 -26.33 10.19 10.51
C LEU A 31 -25.37 9.04 10.91
N ASP A 32 -24.98 8.20 9.93
CA ASP A 32 -24.07 7.08 10.15
C ASP A 32 -22.64 7.54 10.36
N VAL A 33 -22.16 8.56 9.65
CA VAL A 33 -20.84 9.16 9.87
C VAL A 33 -20.76 9.81 11.25
N LEU A 34 -21.80 10.55 11.66
CA LEU A 34 -21.82 11.13 13.00
C LEU A 34 -21.82 10.05 14.09
N LYS A 35 -22.54 8.96 13.89
CA LYS A 35 -22.60 7.83 14.81
C LYS A 35 -21.21 7.18 14.94
N LEU A 36 -20.52 6.99 13.81
CA LEU A 36 -19.14 6.51 13.81
C LEU A 36 -18.21 7.45 14.59
N ARG A 37 -18.28 8.75 14.32
CA ARG A 37 -17.47 9.75 15.04
C ARG A 37 -17.72 9.75 16.53
N VAL A 38 -18.98 9.63 16.96
CA VAL A 38 -19.35 9.47 18.38
C VAL A 38 -18.70 8.21 18.96
N LEU A 39 -18.78 7.09 18.25
CA LEU A 39 -18.20 5.82 18.70
C LEU A 39 -16.67 5.92 18.87
N LEU A 40 -15.97 6.55 17.92
CA LEU A 40 -14.53 6.77 17.98
C LEU A 40 -14.10 7.72 19.11
N CYS A 41 -14.95 8.70 19.47
CA CYS A 41 -14.66 9.56 20.62
C CYS A 41 -14.52 8.75 21.92
N PHE A 42 -15.28 7.68 22.09
CA PHE A 42 -15.18 6.83 23.30
C PHE A 42 -13.86 6.02 23.35
N LEU A 43 -13.17 5.84 22.23
CA LEU A 43 -11.82 5.24 22.24
C LEU A 43 -10.72 6.26 22.54
N ASN A 44 -10.86 7.48 22.01
CA ASN A 44 -9.78 8.42 21.86
C ASN A 44 -9.84 9.59 22.82
N GLU A 45 -11.01 9.87 23.41
CA GLU A 45 -11.18 10.99 24.33
C GLU A 45 -11.19 10.53 25.80
N GLU A 46 -10.88 11.46 26.70
CA GLU A 46 -10.97 11.19 28.13
C GLU A 46 -12.42 10.92 28.56
N PRO A 47 -12.67 10.04 29.53
CA PRO A 47 -14.03 9.67 29.94
C PRO A 47 -14.91 10.88 30.36
N LYS A 48 -14.30 11.95 30.87
CA LYS A 48 -15.03 13.19 31.21
C LYS A 48 -15.59 13.92 29.98
N THR A 49 -14.98 13.73 28.80
CA THR A 49 -15.41 14.28 27.52
C THR A 49 -16.53 13.47 26.89
N CYS A 50 -16.63 12.17 27.21
CA CYS A 50 -17.61 11.23 26.65
C CYS A 50 -19.03 11.43 27.22
N THR A 51 -19.45 12.66 27.40
CA THR A 51 -20.81 13.09 27.84
C THR A 51 -21.51 13.81 26.69
N VAL A 52 -22.84 13.96 26.74
CA VAL A 52 -23.59 14.70 25.71
C VAL A 52 -23.01 16.08 25.46
N THR A 53 -22.64 16.82 26.53
CA THR A 53 -22.10 18.19 26.38
C THR A 53 -20.66 18.17 25.85
N GLY A 54 -19.82 17.26 26.34
CA GLY A 54 -18.43 17.16 25.89
C GLY A 54 -18.34 16.73 24.43
N LEU A 55 -19.07 15.68 24.06
CA LEU A 55 -19.13 15.21 22.68
C LEU A 55 -19.73 16.25 21.71
N ALA A 56 -20.75 16.99 22.14
CA ALA A 56 -21.31 18.08 21.35
C ALA A 56 -20.26 19.16 21.04
N GLY A 57 -19.40 19.47 22.04
CA GLY A 57 -18.29 20.41 21.85
C GLY A 57 -17.20 19.89 20.92
N VAL A 58 -16.75 18.62 21.09
CA VAL A 58 -15.71 17.99 20.28
C VAL A 58 -16.16 17.81 18.83
N LEU A 59 -17.40 17.38 18.63
CA LEU A 59 -17.94 17.08 17.29
C LEU A 59 -18.46 18.32 16.55
N GLY A 60 -18.63 19.45 17.25
CA GLY A 60 -19.24 20.64 16.69
C GLY A 60 -20.75 20.47 16.40
N GLU A 61 -21.44 19.58 17.13
CA GLU A 61 -22.81 19.19 16.88
C GLU A 61 -23.77 19.62 18.00
N GLY A 62 -25.06 19.72 17.66
CA GLY A 62 -26.09 20.06 18.67
C GLY A 62 -26.27 18.94 19.69
N LYS A 63 -26.44 19.31 20.99
CA LYS A 63 -26.62 18.37 22.11
C LYS A 63 -27.78 17.37 21.88
N GLN A 64 -28.87 17.79 21.25
CA GLN A 64 -30.00 16.93 20.93
C GLN A 64 -29.67 15.85 19.92
N LYS A 65 -28.84 16.19 18.91
CA LYS A 65 -28.38 15.26 17.88
C LYS A 65 -27.44 14.23 18.50
N VAL A 66 -26.47 14.66 19.32
CA VAL A 66 -25.57 13.77 20.06
C VAL A 66 -26.33 12.87 21.02
N SER A 67 -27.29 13.40 21.79
CA SER A 67 -28.12 12.60 22.71
C SER A 67 -28.88 11.49 21.99
N ARG A 68 -29.43 11.79 20.80
CA ARG A 68 -30.09 10.77 19.96
C ARG A 68 -29.11 9.70 19.46
N MET A 69 -27.87 10.07 19.13
CA MET A 69 -26.83 9.11 18.72
C MET A 69 -26.45 8.20 19.88
N LEU A 70 -26.25 8.74 21.09
CA LEU A 70 -25.97 7.91 22.26
C LEU A 70 -27.10 6.92 22.59
N MET A 71 -28.36 7.35 22.46
CA MET A 71 -29.51 6.45 22.61
C MET A 71 -29.59 5.39 21.52
N ALA A 72 -29.16 5.70 20.29
CA ALA A 72 -29.10 4.74 19.21
C ALA A 72 -28.00 3.69 19.45
N LEU A 73 -26.81 4.10 19.85
CA LEU A 73 -25.71 3.21 20.20
C LEU A 73 -26.03 2.32 21.40
N GLU A 74 -26.73 2.84 22.40
CA GLU A 74 -27.25 2.06 23.55
C GLU A 74 -28.24 0.97 23.10
N ARG A 75 -29.25 1.33 22.28
CA ARG A 75 -30.20 0.36 21.71
C ARG A 75 -29.55 -0.73 20.86
N GLU A 76 -28.43 -0.42 20.22
CA GLU A 76 -27.63 -1.37 19.46
C GLU A 76 -26.67 -2.21 20.33
N GLY A 77 -26.67 -1.98 21.64
CA GLY A 77 -25.83 -2.70 22.60
C GLY A 77 -24.33 -2.31 22.50
N LEU A 78 -24.02 -1.16 21.88
CA LEU A 78 -22.63 -0.69 21.72
C LEU A 78 -22.20 0.24 22.87
N LEU A 79 -23.15 0.84 23.59
CA LEU A 79 -22.91 1.67 24.77
C LEU A 79 -23.67 1.15 25.96
N ASP A 80 -23.05 1.19 27.14
CA ASP A 80 -23.67 1.08 28.44
C ASP A 80 -23.91 2.50 28.99
N ARG A 81 -25.15 2.82 29.28
CA ARG A 81 -25.60 4.08 29.86
C ARG A 81 -26.36 3.87 31.19
N SER A 82 -26.05 2.80 31.90
CA SER A 82 -26.58 2.54 33.25
C SER A 82 -26.35 3.73 34.19
N ASP A 83 -25.19 4.41 34.04
CA ASP A 83 -24.97 5.76 34.55
C ASP A 83 -24.99 6.77 33.38
N PRO A 84 -26.07 7.55 33.20
CA PRO A 84 -26.15 8.54 32.11
C PRO A 84 -25.10 9.63 32.17
N ARG A 85 -24.38 9.81 33.29
CA ARG A 85 -23.29 10.77 33.45
C ARG A 85 -21.95 10.21 33.05
N ARG A 86 -21.84 8.87 32.96
CA ARG A 86 -20.62 8.16 32.63
C ARG A 86 -20.89 7.02 31.64
N PRO A 87 -21.41 7.34 30.45
CA PRO A 87 -21.60 6.29 29.44
C PRO A 87 -20.23 5.71 29.04
N CYS A 88 -20.20 4.40 28.76
CA CYS A 88 -18.99 3.71 28.33
C CYS A 88 -19.30 2.69 27.21
N LEU A 89 -18.27 2.29 26.48
CA LEU A 89 -18.39 1.25 25.47
C LEU A 89 -18.62 -0.11 26.14
N THR A 90 -19.56 -0.87 25.61
CA THR A 90 -19.63 -2.31 25.88
C THR A 90 -18.45 -3.03 25.22
N GLU A 91 -18.26 -4.33 25.48
CA GLU A 91 -17.25 -5.12 24.76
C GLU A 91 -17.50 -5.11 23.24
N ALA A 92 -18.76 -5.31 22.81
CA ALA A 92 -19.15 -5.21 21.41
C ALA A 92 -18.91 -3.80 20.83
N GLY A 93 -19.21 -2.76 21.61
CA GLY A 93 -18.94 -1.37 21.22
C GLY A 93 -17.46 -1.08 21.04
N ARG A 94 -16.61 -1.58 21.93
CA ARG A 94 -15.16 -1.45 21.82
C ARG A 94 -14.62 -2.17 20.59
N ALA A 95 -15.00 -3.42 20.35
CA ALA A 95 -14.60 -4.17 19.17
C ALA A 95 -15.00 -3.44 17.88
N ARG A 96 -16.23 -2.91 17.84
CA ARG A 96 -16.73 -2.14 16.69
C ARG A 96 -15.97 -0.83 16.49
N ALA A 97 -15.67 -0.12 17.57
CA ALA A 97 -14.93 1.13 17.51
C ALA A 97 -13.48 0.89 17.00
N VAL A 98 -12.78 -0.12 17.52
CA VAL A 98 -11.43 -0.50 17.05
C VAL A 98 -11.43 -0.88 15.57
N TYR A 99 -12.41 -1.67 15.13
CA TYR A 99 -12.56 -2.04 13.72
C TYR A 99 -12.68 -0.81 12.81
N TYR A 100 -13.50 0.16 13.16
CA TYR A 100 -13.66 1.36 12.34
C TYR A 100 -12.52 2.37 12.50
N GLU A 101 -11.88 2.42 13.66
CA GLU A 101 -10.68 3.24 13.86
C GLU A 101 -9.57 2.81 12.89
N GLU A 102 -9.30 1.51 12.81
CA GLU A 102 -8.29 0.98 11.89
C GLU A 102 -8.63 1.30 10.43
N ARG A 103 -9.89 1.10 10.01
CA ARG A 103 -10.34 1.45 8.65
C ARG A 103 -10.20 2.93 8.36
N THR A 104 -10.62 3.80 9.29
CA THR A 104 -10.52 5.25 9.14
C THR A 104 -9.06 5.69 9.03
N ASN A 105 -8.16 5.14 9.85
CA ASN A 105 -6.74 5.46 9.81
C ASN A 105 -6.08 5.05 8.49
N VAL A 106 -6.40 3.87 7.97
CA VAL A 106 -5.89 3.39 6.69
C VAL A 106 -6.32 4.32 5.55
N VAL A 107 -7.59 4.69 5.49
CA VAL A 107 -8.11 5.60 4.45
C VAL A 107 -7.51 6.99 4.61
N LEU A 108 -7.49 7.53 5.83
CA LEU A 108 -6.91 8.85 6.12
C LEU A 108 -5.46 8.93 5.64
N ASN A 109 -4.64 7.97 6.02
CA ASN A 109 -3.24 7.94 5.61
C ASN A 109 -3.10 7.81 4.09
N HIS A 110 -3.89 6.96 3.45
CA HIS A 110 -3.90 6.83 2.00
C HIS A 110 -4.17 8.17 1.31
N LEU A 111 -5.22 8.89 1.73
CA LEU A 111 -5.60 10.18 1.16
C LEU A 111 -4.54 11.27 1.42
N LEU A 112 -3.94 11.29 2.62
CA LEU A 112 -2.85 12.20 2.94
C LEU A 112 -1.61 11.95 2.07
N TYR A 113 -1.25 10.70 1.80
CA TYR A 113 -0.14 10.35 0.91
C TYR A 113 -0.41 10.73 -0.54
N GLU A 114 -1.67 10.68 -0.99
CA GLU A 114 -2.12 11.18 -2.30
C GLU A 114 -2.13 12.71 -2.39
N GLY A 115 -1.91 13.41 -1.27
CA GLY A 115 -1.77 14.86 -1.22
C GLY A 115 -3.04 15.63 -0.89
N LEU A 116 -4.10 14.94 -0.43
CA LEU A 116 -5.31 15.60 0.04
C LEU A 116 -5.02 16.36 1.33
N ASP A 117 -5.64 17.52 1.55
CA ASP A 117 -5.53 18.25 2.81
C ASP A 117 -6.19 17.46 3.97
N ILE A 118 -5.75 17.76 5.20
CA ILE A 118 -6.15 16.97 6.38
C ILE A 118 -7.65 17.02 6.67
N ASP A 119 -8.30 18.17 6.44
CA ASP A 119 -9.73 18.33 6.75
C ASP A 119 -10.58 17.54 5.74
N SER A 120 -10.27 17.65 4.45
CA SER A 120 -10.92 16.88 3.38
C SER A 120 -10.65 15.37 3.54
N ALA A 121 -9.40 15.00 3.80
CA ALA A 121 -9.01 13.61 3.99
C ALA A 121 -9.73 12.96 5.17
N LEU A 122 -9.86 13.68 6.29
CA LEU A 122 -10.57 13.18 7.48
C LEU A 122 -12.08 13.02 7.22
N HIS A 123 -12.69 13.99 6.52
CA HIS A 123 -14.09 13.92 6.15
C HIS A 123 -14.36 12.67 5.29
N ASP A 124 -13.58 12.47 4.25
CA ASP A 124 -13.75 11.35 3.32
C ASP A 124 -13.41 10.02 3.97
N ALA A 125 -12.41 9.99 4.88
CA ALA A 125 -12.01 8.77 5.58
C ALA A 125 -13.15 8.15 6.38
N TYR A 126 -13.99 8.94 7.04
CA TYR A 126 -15.16 8.41 7.76
C TYR A 126 -16.17 7.77 6.81
N ALA A 127 -16.45 8.43 5.68
CA ALA A 127 -17.40 7.90 4.70
C ALA A 127 -16.88 6.60 4.06
N TRP A 128 -15.61 6.59 3.64
CA TRP A 128 -15.01 5.40 3.04
C TRP A 128 -14.88 4.24 4.02
N ALA A 129 -14.53 4.50 5.29
CA ALA A 129 -14.48 3.48 6.33
C ALA A 129 -15.81 2.75 6.53
N LEU A 130 -16.93 3.48 6.40
CA LEU A 130 -18.28 2.94 6.51
C LEU A 130 -18.76 2.21 5.25
N MET A 131 -18.46 2.76 4.06
CA MET A 131 -19.11 2.36 2.81
C MET A 131 -18.30 1.35 2.00
N SER A 132 -16.97 1.25 2.24
CA SER A 132 -16.13 0.32 1.50
C SER A 132 -16.33 -1.12 1.95
N SER A 133 -16.32 -2.06 1.01
CA SER A 133 -16.27 -3.49 1.31
C SER A 133 -14.91 -3.87 1.93
N ASP A 134 -14.79 -5.06 2.49
CA ASP A 134 -13.52 -5.54 3.03
C ASP A 134 -12.47 -5.75 1.94
N GLU A 135 -12.89 -6.18 0.74
CA GLU A 135 -12.02 -6.28 -0.44
C GLU A 135 -11.53 -4.89 -0.89
N GLY A 136 -12.41 -3.88 -0.91
CA GLY A 136 -12.05 -2.50 -1.20
C GLY A 136 -11.05 -1.96 -0.18
N MET A 137 -11.27 -2.21 1.09
CA MET A 137 -10.35 -1.83 2.17
C MET A 137 -8.99 -2.54 2.07
N ALA A 138 -8.96 -3.80 1.63
CA ALA A 138 -7.70 -4.51 1.42
C ALA A 138 -6.86 -3.84 0.31
N LEU A 139 -7.48 -3.39 -0.78
CA LEU A 139 -6.81 -2.63 -1.84
C LEU A 139 -6.29 -1.27 -1.35
N ILE A 140 -7.11 -0.52 -0.59
CA ILE A 140 -6.70 0.76 -0.01
C ILE A 140 -5.52 0.55 0.96
N ARG A 141 -5.55 -0.47 1.80
CA ARG A 141 -4.47 -0.83 2.71
C ARG A 141 -3.17 -1.15 1.97
N SER A 142 -3.24 -1.96 0.91
CA SER A 142 -2.08 -2.28 0.08
C SER A 142 -1.48 -1.02 -0.57
N SER A 143 -2.33 -0.09 -1.01
CA SER A 143 -1.90 1.20 -1.56
C SER A 143 -1.28 2.09 -0.49
N GLU A 144 -1.90 2.23 0.67
CA GLU A 144 -1.38 2.98 1.82
C GLU A 144 0.03 2.48 2.22
N GLN A 145 0.21 1.16 2.33
CA GLN A 145 1.50 0.56 2.68
C GLN A 145 2.60 0.92 1.68
N ARG A 146 2.30 0.91 0.38
CA ARG A 146 3.25 1.32 -0.67
C ARG A 146 3.64 2.79 -0.54
N TYR A 147 2.67 3.68 -0.36
CA TYR A 147 2.93 5.11 -0.19
C TYR A 147 3.66 5.41 1.12
N ARG A 148 3.32 4.72 2.20
CA ARG A 148 4.04 4.82 3.48
C ARG A 148 5.50 4.43 3.31
N ALA A 149 5.79 3.30 2.66
CA ALA A 149 7.17 2.87 2.39
C ALA A 149 7.94 3.91 1.56
N LYS A 150 7.33 4.48 0.51
CA LYS A 150 7.91 5.59 -0.25
C LYS A 150 8.20 6.81 0.63
N TYR A 151 7.23 7.22 1.43
CA TYR A 151 7.39 8.37 2.32
C TYR A 151 8.49 8.17 3.35
N GLU A 152 8.56 6.99 3.97
CA GLU A 152 9.61 6.67 4.95
C GLU A 152 11.00 6.64 4.32
N LEU A 153 11.12 6.21 3.06
CA LEU A 153 12.38 6.13 2.30
C LEU A 153 12.74 7.44 1.57
N ARG A 154 11.90 8.47 1.61
CA ARG A 154 12.06 9.70 0.80
C ARG A 154 13.36 10.47 1.01
N ARG A 155 14.05 10.26 2.13
CA ARG A 155 15.33 10.92 2.44
C ARG A 155 16.56 10.07 2.07
N GLN A 156 16.35 8.84 1.62
CA GLN A 156 17.43 7.95 1.19
C GLN A 156 17.53 8.00 -0.33
N ASN A 157 18.68 8.42 -0.84
CA ASN A 157 18.91 8.42 -2.29
C ASN A 157 19.04 7.00 -2.84
N GLU A 158 19.68 6.12 -2.05
CA GLU A 158 19.95 4.72 -2.38
C GLU A 158 19.70 3.82 -1.19
N PHE A 159 19.16 2.62 -1.43
CA PHE A 159 18.93 1.61 -0.40
C PHE A 159 18.78 0.22 -1.03
N GLY A 160 18.94 -0.83 -0.23
CA GLY A 160 18.74 -2.22 -0.68
C GLY A 160 17.29 -2.69 -0.56
N GLY A 161 16.94 -3.73 -1.33
CA GLY A 161 15.61 -4.32 -1.29
C GLY A 161 15.19 -4.88 0.08
N ALA A 162 16.16 -5.27 0.93
CA ALA A 162 15.86 -5.64 2.31
C ALA A 162 15.30 -4.48 3.13
N GLU A 163 15.76 -3.24 2.90
CA GLU A 163 15.23 -2.05 3.57
C GLU A 163 13.79 -1.77 3.12
N LEU A 164 13.51 -1.87 1.83
CA LEU A 164 12.14 -1.76 1.30
C LEU A 164 11.21 -2.76 1.98
N CYS A 165 11.60 -4.05 2.03
CA CYS A 165 10.77 -5.11 2.59
C CYS A 165 10.48 -4.91 4.09
N ARG A 166 11.40 -4.30 4.83
CA ARG A 166 11.14 -3.93 6.24
C ARG A 166 10.11 -2.81 6.40
N ARG A 167 9.91 -1.97 5.38
CA ARG A 167 8.92 -0.87 5.39
C ARG A 167 7.57 -1.29 4.84
N LEU A 168 7.54 -2.28 3.96
CA LEU A 168 6.31 -2.90 3.53
C LEU A 168 5.75 -3.83 4.63
N GLY A 169 4.44 -3.90 4.75
CA GLY A 169 3.79 -4.93 5.56
C GLY A 169 3.86 -6.31 4.89
N ASP A 170 3.54 -7.34 5.64
CA ASP A 170 3.39 -8.69 5.07
C ASP A 170 2.28 -8.71 4.04
N GLY A 171 2.55 -9.33 2.89
CA GLY A 171 1.59 -9.38 1.79
C GLY A 171 2.25 -9.59 0.43
N GLU A 172 1.41 -9.58 -0.61
CA GLU A 172 1.84 -9.67 -1.99
C GLU A 172 1.54 -8.34 -2.71
N TYR A 173 2.56 -7.80 -3.36
CA TYR A 173 2.53 -6.52 -4.06
C TYR A 173 2.85 -6.74 -5.53
N CYS A 174 2.00 -6.23 -6.42
CA CYS A 174 2.24 -6.26 -7.86
C CYS A 174 2.92 -4.97 -8.32
N PHE A 175 4.07 -5.09 -8.99
CA PHE A 175 4.82 -3.96 -9.50
C PHE A 175 5.17 -4.12 -10.97
N PRO A 176 5.13 -3.05 -11.77
CA PRO A 176 5.64 -3.06 -13.12
C PRO A 176 7.16 -3.29 -13.11
N PHE A 177 7.64 -4.01 -14.11
CA PHE A 177 9.07 -4.25 -14.29
C PHE A 177 9.45 -4.18 -15.77
N LEU A 178 10.74 -4.04 -16.03
CA LEU A 178 11.33 -4.14 -17.35
C LEU A 178 12.63 -4.94 -17.26
N ILE A 179 12.97 -5.63 -18.35
CA ILE A 179 14.26 -6.32 -18.49
C ILE A 179 15.00 -5.69 -19.67
N TYR A 180 16.11 -5.06 -19.35
CA TYR A 180 16.96 -4.38 -20.32
C TYR A 180 18.15 -5.26 -20.74
N ARG A 181 18.64 -5.02 -21.96
CA ARG A 181 19.92 -5.57 -22.40
C ARG A 181 21.05 -4.89 -21.65
N GLU A 182 22.08 -5.66 -21.28
CA GLU A 182 23.33 -5.10 -20.73
C GLU A 182 24.06 -4.24 -21.77
N TYR A 183 23.95 -4.63 -23.03
CA TYR A 183 24.63 -3.97 -24.14
C TYR A 183 23.64 -3.64 -25.27
N VAL A 184 23.68 -2.40 -25.74
CA VAL A 184 22.83 -1.92 -26.84
C VAL A 184 23.73 -1.43 -27.98
N SER A 185 23.66 -2.13 -29.10
CA SER A 185 24.40 -1.76 -30.34
C SER A 185 23.50 -1.11 -31.41
N GLY A 186 22.34 -0.60 -31.00
CA GLY A 186 21.32 0.01 -31.86
C GLY A 186 19.94 -0.64 -31.64
N GLY A 187 18.87 0.07 -32.01
CA GLY A 187 17.48 -0.38 -31.82
C GLY A 187 16.98 -0.21 -30.39
N THR A 188 16.13 -1.12 -29.92
CA THR A 188 15.57 -1.09 -28.57
C THR A 188 16.54 -1.60 -27.52
N ASN A 189 16.55 -0.97 -26.35
CA ASN A 189 17.29 -1.44 -25.18
C ASN A 189 16.54 -2.54 -24.39
N LEU A 190 15.28 -2.83 -24.72
CA LEU A 190 14.53 -3.92 -24.08
C LEU A 190 15.10 -5.27 -24.52
N SER A 191 15.29 -6.16 -23.55
CA SER A 191 15.65 -7.55 -23.79
C SER A 191 14.43 -8.33 -24.31
N MET A 192 14.65 -9.28 -25.20
CA MET A 192 13.59 -10.26 -25.56
C MET A 192 13.06 -11.02 -24.33
N ALA A 193 13.87 -11.14 -23.28
CA ALA A 193 13.44 -11.73 -22.01
C ALA A 193 12.32 -10.94 -21.31
N ASN A 194 12.11 -9.67 -21.67
CA ASN A 194 10.99 -8.90 -21.14
C ASN A 194 9.63 -9.53 -21.51
N GLU A 195 9.53 -10.09 -22.69
CA GLU A 195 8.34 -10.79 -23.18
C GLU A 195 8.22 -12.24 -22.65
N ALA A 196 9.27 -12.76 -22.00
CA ALA A 196 9.31 -14.12 -21.49
C ALA A 196 8.62 -14.29 -20.13
N PHE A 197 8.12 -13.21 -19.57
CA PHE A 197 7.41 -13.20 -18.29
C PHE A 197 6.12 -12.39 -18.37
N SER A 198 5.09 -12.83 -17.66
CA SER A 198 3.87 -12.04 -17.51
C SER A 198 4.12 -10.80 -16.66
N HIS A 199 3.47 -9.70 -17.00
CA HIS A 199 3.45 -8.46 -16.24
C HIS A 199 2.14 -8.31 -15.46
N PRO A 200 2.17 -7.76 -14.24
CA PRO A 200 3.32 -7.32 -13.44
C PRO A 200 4.05 -8.49 -12.74
N CYS A 201 5.23 -8.23 -12.17
CA CYS A 201 5.86 -9.16 -11.22
C CYS A 201 5.22 -9.04 -9.83
N THR A 202 5.40 -10.07 -8.99
CA THR A 202 4.95 -10.06 -7.60
C THR A 202 6.15 -9.96 -6.65
N LEU A 203 6.11 -9.02 -5.71
CA LEU A 203 6.97 -8.97 -4.54
C LEU A 203 6.16 -9.53 -3.35
N ALA A 204 6.51 -10.72 -2.90
CA ALA A 204 5.94 -11.31 -1.69
C ALA A 204 6.81 -10.97 -0.49
N VAL A 205 6.21 -10.37 0.55
CA VAL A 205 6.89 -9.98 1.79
C VAL A 205 6.30 -10.74 2.96
N ALA A 206 7.16 -11.31 3.79
CA ALA A 206 6.79 -11.96 5.04
C ALA A 206 7.88 -11.68 6.09
N ASN A 207 7.49 -11.17 7.26
CA ASN A 207 8.38 -10.84 8.37
C ASN A 207 9.57 -9.93 7.94
N GLY A 208 9.30 -8.96 7.05
CA GLY A 208 10.30 -8.04 6.51
C GLY A 208 11.29 -8.64 5.51
N VAL A 209 11.08 -9.88 5.08
CA VAL A 209 11.86 -10.56 4.03
C VAL A 209 11.04 -10.66 2.76
N GLY A 210 11.61 -10.24 1.64
CA GLY A 210 10.90 -10.21 0.35
C GLY A 210 11.51 -11.16 -0.68
N VAL A 211 10.62 -11.68 -1.54
CA VAL A 211 10.95 -12.51 -2.70
C VAL A 211 10.25 -11.95 -3.93
N VAL A 212 11.02 -11.67 -4.98
CA VAL A 212 10.46 -11.31 -6.30
C VAL A 212 10.09 -12.59 -7.04
N ARG A 213 8.87 -12.63 -7.59
CA ARG A 213 8.35 -13.75 -8.39
C ARG A 213 8.05 -13.28 -9.81
N LEU A 214 8.62 -13.95 -10.79
CA LEU A 214 8.39 -13.76 -12.21
C LEU A 214 7.67 -15.00 -12.77
N HIS A 215 6.57 -14.79 -13.47
CA HIS A 215 5.78 -15.87 -14.05
C HIS A 215 6.19 -16.09 -15.52
N PRO A 216 6.91 -17.17 -15.86
CA PRO A 216 7.34 -17.43 -17.22
C PRO A 216 6.15 -17.68 -18.15
N VAL A 217 6.23 -17.10 -19.34
CA VAL A 217 5.30 -17.36 -20.44
C VAL A 217 6.05 -17.96 -21.63
N ASP A 218 5.37 -18.76 -22.41
CA ASP A 218 5.93 -19.30 -23.63
C ASP A 218 5.98 -18.21 -24.69
N LEU A 219 7.19 -17.96 -25.24
CA LEU A 219 7.40 -17.02 -26.34
C LEU A 219 7.21 -17.72 -27.65
N SER A 220 6.34 -17.23 -28.52
CA SER A 220 6.32 -17.61 -29.91
C SER A 220 6.90 -16.50 -30.77
N ALA A 221 7.99 -16.78 -31.43
CA ALA A 221 8.63 -15.85 -32.37
C ALA A 221 8.79 -16.51 -33.74
N ARG A 222 8.53 -15.74 -34.81
CA ARG A 222 8.76 -16.21 -36.18
C ARG A 222 10.24 -16.06 -36.52
N SER A 223 10.89 -17.16 -36.88
CA SER A 223 12.26 -17.13 -37.36
C SER A 223 12.38 -16.30 -38.64
N GLN A 224 13.21 -15.28 -38.63
CA GLN A 224 13.49 -14.47 -39.82
C GLN A 224 14.16 -15.28 -40.93
N MET A 225 14.89 -16.37 -40.60
CA MET A 225 15.59 -17.20 -41.56
C MET A 225 14.74 -18.31 -42.16
N THR A 226 13.80 -18.87 -41.41
CA THR A 226 13.02 -20.06 -41.84
C THR A 226 11.52 -19.81 -41.94
N GLY A 227 11.01 -18.67 -41.52
CA GLY A 227 9.59 -18.32 -41.47
C GLY A 227 8.75 -19.19 -40.50
N ARG A 228 9.37 -20.12 -39.77
CA ARG A 228 8.69 -21.02 -38.86
C ARG A 228 8.48 -20.36 -37.48
N GLU A 229 7.34 -20.61 -36.87
CA GLU A 229 7.11 -20.30 -35.48
C GLU A 229 8.04 -21.13 -34.59
N MET A 230 8.72 -20.46 -33.68
CA MET A 230 9.60 -21.09 -32.71
C MET A 230 9.12 -20.70 -31.32
N ASN A 231 8.81 -21.69 -30.49
CA ASN A 231 8.45 -21.47 -29.10
C ASN A 231 9.71 -21.45 -28.24
N GLY A 232 9.87 -20.40 -27.47
CA GLY A 232 10.95 -20.21 -26.52
C GLY A 232 10.46 -20.12 -25.10
N ARG A 233 11.25 -20.60 -24.15
CA ARG A 233 10.99 -20.47 -22.71
C ARG A 233 12.29 -20.23 -21.98
N VAL A 234 12.25 -19.44 -20.91
CA VAL A 234 13.37 -19.33 -19.99
C VAL A 234 13.56 -20.66 -19.26
N ARG A 235 14.77 -21.23 -19.39
CA ARG A 235 15.14 -22.54 -18.79
C ARG A 235 15.92 -22.38 -17.51
N ARG A 236 16.72 -21.33 -17.42
CA ARG A 236 17.55 -21.04 -16.27
C ARG A 236 17.64 -19.54 -16.08
N LEU A 237 17.43 -19.10 -14.86
CA LEU A 237 17.64 -17.73 -14.43
C LEU A 237 18.59 -17.72 -13.25
N MET A 238 19.56 -16.86 -13.29
CA MET A 238 20.47 -16.57 -12.19
C MET A 238 20.41 -15.07 -11.91
N TYR A 239 20.60 -14.67 -10.68
CA TYR A 239 20.63 -13.29 -10.23
C TYR A 239 21.97 -12.98 -9.56
N LEU A 240 22.44 -11.74 -9.66
CA LEU A 240 23.67 -11.30 -9.01
C LEU A 240 23.41 -11.11 -7.51
N ASP A 241 24.15 -11.88 -6.70
CA ASP A 241 24.16 -11.78 -5.23
C ASP A 241 25.56 -11.36 -4.77
N GLY A 242 25.71 -10.09 -4.45
CA GLY A 242 27.03 -9.50 -4.22
C GLY A 242 27.89 -9.51 -5.48
N SER A 243 28.92 -10.36 -5.53
CA SER A 243 29.84 -10.46 -6.68
C SER A 243 29.64 -11.75 -7.50
N THR A 244 28.71 -12.62 -7.13
CA THR A 244 28.51 -13.92 -7.78
C THR A 244 27.09 -14.12 -8.25
N PHE A 245 26.89 -14.88 -9.33
CA PHE A 245 25.58 -15.26 -9.79
C PHE A 245 25.08 -16.50 -9.05
N ALA A 246 23.92 -16.37 -8.39
CA ALA A 246 23.23 -17.48 -7.72
C ALA A 246 22.01 -17.93 -8.56
N PRO A 247 21.66 -19.22 -8.54
CA PRO A 247 20.47 -19.71 -9.26
C PRO A 247 19.20 -19.22 -8.59
N ALA A 248 18.24 -18.74 -9.40
CA ALA A 248 16.89 -18.47 -8.94
C ALA A 248 16.14 -19.79 -8.67
N TYR A 249 15.21 -19.74 -7.73
CA TYR A 249 14.33 -20.88 -7.42
C TYR A 249 13.19 -20.93 -8.45
N ASP A 250 12.99 -22.10 -9.06
CA ASP A 250 11.91 -22.35 -10.03
C ASP A 250 10.99 -23.45 -9.46
N ASP A 251 9.73 -23.14 -9.21
CA ASP A 251 8.70 -24.08 -8.76
C ASP A 251 7.83 -24.62 -9.90
N GLY A 252 8.19 -24.31 -11.15
CA GLY A 252 7.46 -24.66 -12.36
C GLY A 252 6.33 -23.69 -12.72
N ARG A 253 5.91 -22.81 -11.80
CA ARG A 253 4.90 -21.75 -12.00
C ARG A 253 5.52 -20.36 -11.99
N ALA A 254 6.50 -20.16 -11.12
CA ALA A 254 7.21 -18.89 -10.97
C ALA A 254 8.71 -19.12 -10.76
N ILE A 255 9.50 -18.21 -11.30
CA ILE A 255 10.93 -18.12 -11.03
C ILE A 255 11.14 -17.01 -10.03
N SER A 256 11.81 -17.32 -8.91
CA SER A 256 11.89 -16.44 -7.75
C SER A 256 13.32 -16.16 -7.34
N PHE A 257 13.59 -14.92 -6.88
CA PHE A 257 14.85 -14.52 -6.30
C PHE A 257 14.65 -13.56 -5.11
N PRO A 258 15.59 -13.49 -4.16
CA PRO A 258 15.46 -12.65 -2.98
C PRO A 258 15.42 -11.16 -3.32
N ALA A 259 14.46 -10.42 -2.79
CA ALA A 259 14.34 -8.98 -3.00
C ALA A 259 15.55 -8.20 -2.46
N ARG A 260 16.30 -8.75 -1.47
CA ARG A 260 17.51 -8.14 -0.91
C ARG A 260 18.60 -7.88 -1.94
N THR A 261 18.56 -8.56 -3.09
CA THR A 261 19.54 -8.38 -4.19
C THR A 261 19.22 -7.17 -5.06
N LEU A 262 18.02 -6.60 -4.92
CA LEU A 262 17.67 -5.36 -5.59
C LEU A 262 18.40 -4.18 -4.94
N HIS A 263 18.95 -3.31 -5.78
CA HIS A 263 19.46 -2.01 -5.40
C HIS A 263 18.51 -0.93 -5.89
N PHE A 264 18.04 -0.08 -4.99
CA PHE A 264 17.05 0.95 -5.27
C PHE A 264 17.69 2.33 -5.35
N LEU A 265 17.29 3.09 -6.37
CA LEU A 265 17.48 4.53 -6.47
C LEU A 265 16.14 5.22 -6.21
N ASN A 266 16.17 6.26 -5.41
CA ASN A 266 15.01 7.11 -5.16
C ASN A 266 15.06 8.28 -6.15
N ILE A 267 14.05 8.36 -7.02
CA ILE A 267 13.98 9.35 -8.09
C ILE A 267 12.77 10.24 -7.87
N GLY A 268 12.98 11.56 -7.89
CA GLY A 268 11.92 12.53 -7.69
C GLY A 268 11.52 12.70 -6.23
N SER A 269 10.36 13.32 -6.01
CA SER A 269 9.83 13.61 -4.68
C SER A 269 8.30 13.77 -4.70
N GLY A 270 7.66 13.65 -3.52
CA GLY A 270 6.21 13.81 -3.38
C GLY A 270 5.44 12.77 -4.20
N VAL A 271 4.36 13.19 -4.84
CA VAL A 271 3.51 12.31 -5.67
C VAL A 271 4.26 11.73 -6.87
N GLY A 272 5.26 12.46 -7.39
CA GLY A 272 6.11 12.01 -8.51
C GLY A 272 7.30 11.14 -8.10
N GLN A 273 7.41 10.73 -6.85
CA GLN A 273 8.50 9.87 -6.37
C GLN A 273 8.40 8.47 -6.96
N ILE A 274 9.50 7.98 -7.50
CA ILE A 274 9.65 6.61 -8.00
C ILE A 274 10.82 5.94 -7.29
N LEU A 275 10.60 4.75 -6.77
CA LEU A 275 11.67 3.88 -6.30
C LEU A 275 12.02 2.93 -7.45
N HIS A 276 13.20 3.10 -8.03
CA HIS A 276 13.69 2.32 -9.14
C HIS A 276 14.69 1.26 -8.64
N GLY A 277 14.23 0.02 -8.55
CA GLY A 277 15.06 -1.12 -8.11
C GLY A 277 15.67 -1.86 -9.29
N SER A 278 16.91 -2.32 -9.17
CA SER A 278 17.56 -3.08 -10.24
C SER A 278 18.44 -4.21 -9.70
N VAL A 279 18.59 -5.27 -10.52
CA VAL A 279 19.52 -6.37 -10.31
C VAL A 279 19.96 -6.94 -11.65
N CYS A 280 21.22 -7.36 -11.75
CA CYS A 280 21.71 -8.08 -12.93
C CYS A 280 21.20 -9.53 -12.92
N LEU A 281 20.63 -9.95 -14.03
CA LEU A 281 20.20 -11.32 -14.27
C LEU A 281 21.06 -11.96 -15.34
N ARG A 282 21.20 -13.27 -15.27
CA ARG A 282 21.79 -14.10 -16.31
C ARG A 282 20.80 -15.18 -16.68
N MET A 283 20.46 -15.29 -17.96
CA MET A 283 19.39 -16.14 -18.41
C MET A 283 19.82 -17.04 -19.56
N GLN A 284 19.29 -18.26 -19.55
CA GLN A 284 19.39 -19.19 -20.65
C GLN A 284 18.00 -19.51 -21.16
N CYS A 285 17.76 -19.23 -22.43
CA CYS A 285 16.49 -19.52 -23.11
C CYS A 285 16.66 -20.72 -24.05
N SER A 286 15.62 -21.51 -24.22
CA SER A 286 15.53 -22.50 -25.28
C SER A 286 14.57 -22.01 -26.36
N VAL A 287 14.90 -22.26 -27.62
CA VAL A 287 14.01 -22.02 -28.75
C VAL A 287 13.94 -23.31 -29.56
N GLY A 288 12.82 -24.00 -29.44
CA GLY A 288 12.69 -25.36 -29.93
C GLY A 288 13.71 -26.31 -29.28
N THR A 289 14.46 -27.04 -30.08
CA THR A 289 15.53 -27.94 -29.62
C THR A 289 16.89 -27.27 -29.44
N LYS A 290 17.03 -25.98 -29.79
CA LYS A 290 18.28 -25.22 -29.66
C LYS A 290 18.30 -24.44 -28.37
N HIS A 291 19.41 -24.55 -27.64
CA HIS A 291 19.70 -23.67 -26.50
C HIS A 291 20.37 -22.39 -27.02
N MET A 292 19.83 -21.25 -26.63
CA MET A 292 20.50 -19.96 -26.88
C MET A 292 21.66 -19.80 -25.88
N PRO A 293 22.76 -19.11 -26.29
CA PRO A 293 23.82 -18.80 -25.36
C PRO A 293 23.28 -18.01 -24.15
N GLU A 294 23.92 -18.20 -23.02
CA GLU A 294 23.60 -17.47 -21.80
C GLU A 294 23.80 -15.97 -22.06
N SER A 295 22.85 -15.16 -21.65
CA SER A 295 22.86 -13.70 -21.82
C SER A 295 22.65 -13.00 -20.49
N THR A 296 23.35 -11.88 -20.30
CA THR A 296 23.15 -10.99 -19.16
C THR A 296 22.14 -9.91 -19.51
N ALA A 297 21.31 -9.57 -18.52
CA ALA A 297 20.29 -8.54 -18.64
C ALA A 297 20.12 -7.82 -17.31
N ILE A 298 19.50 -6.65 -17.32
CA ILE A 298 19.21 -5.86 -16.13
C ILE A 298 17.71 -5.89 -15.90
N PHE A 299 17.30 -6.55 -14.83
CA PHE A 299 15.92 -6.47 -14.34
C PHE A 299 15.74 -5.16 -13.57
N THR A 300 14.64 -4.47 -13.84
CA THR A 300 14.27 -3.26 -13.12
C THR A 300 12.83 -3.36 -12.66
N ILE A 301 12.55 -2.92 -11.44
CA ILE A 301 11.22 -2.84 -10.83
C ILE A 301 10.94 -1.39 -10.46
N LEU A 302 9.71 -0.94 -10.67
CA LEU A 302 9.27 0.42 -10.39
C LEU A 302 8.17 0.40 -9.31
N ILE A 303 8.38 1.20 -8.26
CA ILE A 303 7.45 1.30 -7.12
C ILE A 303 7.00 2.75 -6.97
#